data_9799748126d10913a09ff9f0371dcb19
#
_entry.id   9799748126d10913a09ff9f0371dcb19
#
_cell.length_a   1.000
_cell.length_b   1.000
_cell.length_c   1.000
_cell.angle_alpha   90.00
_cell.angle_beta   90.00
_cell.angle_gamma   90.00
#
_symmetry.space_group_name_H-M   'P 1'
#
loop_
_entity.id
_entity.type
_entity.pdbx_description
1 polymer ?
#
loop_
_entity_poly.entity_id
_entity_poly.type
_entity_poly.pdbx_seq_one_letter_code
_entity_poly.pdbx_strand_id
1 'polypeptide(L)'
;MKTYRSLLFLTLLTSLCSAQEPKTVIDTPAMPENPPETWLTYHLAHPEAEGTATAFDPNPAFFWKGRYHLHYIYKHQTGSVLAHVSSDDMVHWKWHPTVLGPTTMGHGIWSGTGFITKDGRPAMVYFGHKSSRNWITYALDDKLDQWSKPHEMLPHDKDGKPMTDMSYFDPDLWIKDGIYYGLNGRNRRSSAVIMKSENLKDWDYIGELFHPDFDEEKLGVSKDEDVSCANMFKLGNKWVLLCISHKLGCRYYIGDFKDEQFLPEQHGMMNWAAWDFMAPESLLTPDGRRVMWAWCTPRVAPIQEFAREKNFYKLLQDKIQTGIQSLPRELSLSEDGKLLIKPLRELKKLRSDEKTLKDITVKSDTTHMLEGISGDAMELEIVIEAPAANAFGIKVLADQDGNKGFTISSGKGSKTLNVGYINPPFELEEGEDLTLRIFIDKHLIEVFANDRQAAVAWHEYDPKDLHVSLFSKGGDLKVNKVCAWNMKSIYSTTRNK
;
A
#
# COMPACT_ATOMS: atom_id res chain seq x y z
N MET A 1 -40.22 -47.75 -66.97
CA MET A 1 -40.29 -46.70 -65.92
C MET A 1 -39.21 -47.03 -64.93
N LYS A 2 -38.12 -46.26 -64.91
CA LYS A 2 -36.99 -46.43 -63.99
C LYS A 2 -37.08 -45.26 -63.01
N THR A 3 -37.31 -45.54 -61.74
CA THR A 3 -37.32 -44.60 -60.62
C THR A 3 -35.92 -44.42 -60.10
N TYR A 4 -35.37 -43.20 -60.18
CA TYR A 4 -34.13 -42.80 -59.52
C TYR A 4 -34.46 -42.33 -58.06
N ARG A 5 -33.84 -42.96 -57.10
CA ARG A 5 -33.76 -42.49 -55.70
C ARG A 5 -32.49 -41.65 -55.52
N SER A 6 -32.65 -40.36 -55.27
CA SER A 6 -31.54 -39.49 -54.88
C SER A 6 -31.31 -39.63 -53.39
N LEU A 7 -30.09 -40.02 -53.01
CA LEU A 7 -29.60 -40.01 -51.64
C LEU A 7 -29.02 -38.62 -51.34
N LEU A 8 -29.63 -37.88 -50.41
CA LEU A 8 -29.08 -36.64 -49.87
C LEU A 8 -28.09 -37.01 -48.76
N PHE A 9 -26.81 -36.77 -48.95
CA PHE A 9 -25.82 -36.83 -47.87
C PHE A 9 -25.83 -35.48 -47.11
N LEU A 10 -26.33 -35.50 -45.84
CA LEU A 10 -26.24 -34.39 -44.90
C LEU A 10 -24.91 -34.48 -44.16
N THR A 11 -23.92 -33.71 -44.56
CA THR A 11 -22.66 -33.56 -43.81
C THR A 11 -22.91 -32.64 -42.61
N LEU A 12 -22.98 -33.22 -41.41
CA LEU A 12 -22.88 -32.49 -40.13
C LEU A 12 -21.44 -31.99 -39.95
N LEU A 13 -21.19 -30.71 -40.14
CA LEU A 13 -19.99 -30.05 -39.63
C LEU A 13 -20.16 -29.84 -38.12
N THR A 14 -19.60 -30.74 -37.32
CA THR A 14 -19.37 -30.51 -35.90
C THR A 14 -18.17 -29.58 -35.77
N SER A 15 -18.38 -28.30 -35.54
CA SER A 15 -17.33 -27.40 -35.08
C SER A 15 -16.92 -27.81 -33.66
N LEU A 16 -15.81 -28.54 -33.56
CA LEU A 16 -15.10 -28.73 -32.30
C LEU A 16 -14.57 -27.36 -31.85
N CYS A 17 -15.35 -26.68 -31.03
CA CYS A 17 -14.83 -25.61 -30.20
C CYS A 17 -13.88 -26.30 -29.20
N SER A 18 -12.58 -26.35 -29.48
CA SER A 18 -11.59 -26.77 -28.51
C SER A 18 -11.57 -25.69 -27.41
N ALA A 19 -12.23 -25.97 -26.31
CA ALA A 19 -12.03 -25.19 -25.09
C ALA A 19 -10.53 -25.32 -24.78
N GLN A 20 -9.79 -24.24 -25.01
CA GLN A 20 -8.40 -24.14 -24.62
C GLN A 20 -8.36 -24.32 -23.10
N GLU A 21 -7.63 -25.31 -22.59
CA GLU A 21 -7.44 -25.44 -21.14
C GLU A 21 -6.95 -24.11 -20.58
N PRO A 22 -7.49 -23.61 -19.46
CA PRO A 22 -7.07 -22.34 -18.92
C PRO A 22 -5.57 -22.38 -18.62
N LYS A 23 -4.83 -21.44 -19.16
CA LYS A 23 -3.40 -21.28 -18.86
C LYS A 23 -3.21 -21.27 -17.34
N THR A 24 -2.35 -22.10 -16.81
CA THR A 24 -2.02 -22.15 -15.39
C THR A 24 -1.20 -20.92 -14.95
N VAL A 25 -0.55 -20.26 -15.89
CA VAL A 25 0.29 -19.07 -15.69
C VAL A 25 -0.28 -17.93 -16.51
N ILE A 26 -0.43 -16.76 -15.90
CA ILE A 26 -0.83 -15.53 -16.58
C ILE A 26 0.43 -14.82 -17.04
N ASP A 27 0.46 -14.43 -18.30
CA ASP A 27 1.62 -13.77 -18.90
C ASP A 27 1.98 -12.46 -18.17
N THR A 28 3.24 -12.06 -18.25
CA THR A 28 3.72 -10.79 -17.72
C THR A 28 2.93 -9.63 -18.32
N PRO A 29 2.38 -8.72 -17.51
CA PRO A 29 1.65 -7.59 -18.02
C PRO A 29 2.55 -6.66 -18.84
N ALA A 30 2.01 -6.04 -19.86
CA ALA A 30 2.71 -5.09 -20.72
C ALA A 30 2.12 -3.69 -20.56
N MET A 31 3.00 -2.68 -20.56
CA MET A 31 2.55 -1.30 -20.67
C MET A 31 1.85 -1.09 -22.01
N PRO A 32 0.73 -0.36 -22.06
CA PRO A 32 0.13 0.07 -23.30
C PRO A 32 1.10 0.96 -24.09
N GLU A 33 1.06 0.88 -25.43
CA GLU A 33 1.95 1.69 -26.28
C GLU A 33 1.73 3.18 -26.10
N ASN A 34 0.49 3.59 -25.83
CA ASN A 34 0.09 4.97 -25.60
C ASN A 34 -0.75 5.05 -24.31
N PRO A 35 -0.11 5.08 -23.14
CA PRO A 35 -0.85 5.20 -21.89
C PRO A 35 -1.59 6.55 -21.83
N PRO A 36 -2.78 6.59 -21.22
CA PRO A 36 -3.47 7.85 -20.98
C PRO A 36 -2.56 8.86 -20.27
N GLU A 37 -2.67 10.14 -20.62
CA GLU A 37 -1.90 11.23 -20.02
C GLU A 37 -2.10 11.34 -18.50
N THR A 38 -3.24 10.88 -18.02
CA THR A 38 -3.61 10.83 -16.60
C THR A 38 -2.97 9.69 -15.80
N TRP A 39 -2.29 8.75 -16.47
CA TRP A 39 -1.64 7.65 -15.76
C TRP A 39 -0.44 8.13 -14.94
N LEU A 40 -0.26 7.47 -13.77
CA LEU A 40 0.82 7.77 -12.85
C LEU A 40 2.19 7.46 -13.48
N THR A 41 3.16 8.26 -13.09
CA THR A 41 4.51 8.21 -13.64
C THR A 41 5.42 7.30 -12.81
N TYR A 42 5.30 7.35 -11.47
CA TYR A 42 6.26 6.67 -10.59
C TYR A 42 5.65 5.95 -9.39
N HIS A 43 4.33 5.96 -9.23
CA HIS A 43 3.68 5.02 -8.31
C HIS A 43 3.48 3.66 -8.98
N LEU A 44 3.70 2.59 -8.22
CA LEU A 44 3.47 1.23 -8.72
C LEU A 44 1.98 0.97 -8.89
N ALA A 45 1.57 0.71 -10.12
CA ALA A 45 0.23 0.27 -10.49
C ALA A 45 0.32 -0.87 -11.51
N HIS A 46 -0.71 -1.69 -11.60
CA HIS A 46 -0.70 -2.79 -12.56
C HIS A 46 -0.86 -2.26 -14.00
N PRO A 47 0.08 -2.56 -14.92
CA PRO A 47 0.14 -1.95 -16.24
C PRO A 47 -0.75 -2.66 -17.28
N GLU A 48 -1.97 -3.05 -16.96
CA GLU A 48 -2.86 -3.60 -17.98
C GLU A 48 -3.45 -2.52 -18.89
N ALA A 49 -3.56 -2.87 -20.17
CA ALA A 49 -3.76 -1.95 -21.28
C ALA A 49 -5.03 -1.09 -21.22
N GLU A 50 -6.04 -1.48 -20.47
CA GLU A 50 -7.32 -0.76 -20.41
C GLU A 50 -7.57 -0.11 -19.05
N GLY A 51 -6.58 -0.07 -18.16
CA GLY A 51 -6.74 0.45 -16.80
C GLY A 51 -7.75 -0.34 -15.96
N THR A 52 -8.06 -1.56 -16.37
CA THR A 52 -9.13 -2.40 -15.80
C THR A 52 -8.66 -3.33 -14.69
N ALA A 53 -7.34 -3.48 -14.49
CA ALA A 53 -6.84 -4.28 -13.39
C ALA A 53 -7.13 -3.59 -12.07
N THR A 54 -8.15 -4.05 -11.38
CA THR A 54 -8.38 -3.67 -10.01
C THR A 54 -7.35 -4.41 -9.16
N ALA A 55 -6.19 -3.82 -8.95
CA ALA A 55 -5.22 -4.28 -7.98
C ALA A 55 -5.63 -3.80 -6.57
N PHE A 56 -5.16 -4.52 -5.56
CA PHE A 56 -5.51 -4.30 -4.16
C PHE A 56 -4.26 -4.39 -3.29
N ASP A 57 -4.36 -5.05 -2.19
CA ASP A 57 -3.39 -5.19 -1.12
C ASP A 57 -1.98 -5.55 -1.63
N PRO A 58 -0.93 -4.81 -1.21
CA PRO A 58 0.46 -5.05 -1.58
C PRO A 58 1.10 -6.13 -0.71
N ASN A 59 0.64 -7.37 -0.80
CA ASN A 59 1.15 -8.48 0.00
C ASN A 59 1.22 -9.80 -0.78
N PRO A 60 2.20 -10.65 -0.48
CA PRO A 60 3.31 -10.50 0.48
C PRO A 60 4.57 -9.81 -0.09
N ALA A 61 5.46 -9.37 0.80
CA ALA A 61 6.75 -8.78 0.47
C ALA A 61 7.93 -9.58 1.05
N PHE A 62 9.04 -9.68 0.28
CA PHE A 62 10.27 -10.38 0.68
C PHE A 62 11.53 -9.65 0.24
N PHE A 63 12.63 -9.87 0.97
CA PHE A 63 13.96 -9.76 0.37
C PHE A 63 14.53 -11.17 0.18
N TRP A 64 14.87 -11.52 -1.06
CA TRP A 64 15.38 -12.83 -1.40
C TRP A 64 16.42 -12.77 -2.52
N LYS A 65 17.54 -13.48 -2.35
CA LYS A 65 18.62 -13.61 -3.37
C LYS A 65 19.05 -12.29 -3.99
N GLY A 66 19.18 -11.24 -3.16
CA GLY A 66 19.64 -9.92 -3.60
C GLY A 66 18.57 -9.03 -4.22
N ARG A 67 17.32 -9.44 -4.24
CA ARG A 67 16.20 -8.67 -4.79
C ARG A 67 15.06 -8.49 -3.78
N TYR A 68 14.38 -7.38 -3.89
CA TYR A 68 13.10 -7.13 -3.22
C TYR A 68 11.98 -7.66 -4.10
N HIS A 69 11.09 -8.45 -3.52
CA HIS A 69 9.93 -9.02 -4.17
C HIS A 69 8.68 -8.47 -3.48
N LEU A 70 7.76 -7.97 -4.28
CA LEU A 70 6.45 -7.54 -3.82
C LEU A 70 5.39 -8.25 -4.65
N HIS A 71 4.39 -8.77 -3.97
CA HIS A 71 3.20 -9.27 -4.61
C HIS A 71 2.04 -8.33 -4.32
N TYR A 72 1.02 -8.35 -5.16
CA TYR A 72 -0.21 -7.64 -4.89
C TYR A 72 -1.40 -8.35 -5.52
N ILE A 73 -2.54 -8.25 -4.85
CA ILE A 73 -3.77 -8.88 -5.33
C ILE A 73 -4.28 -8.11 -6.54
N TYR A 74 -4.74 -8.83 -7.57
CA TYR A 74 -5.58 -8.23 -8.60
C TYR A 74 -6.67 -9.19 -9.09
N LYS A 75 -7.73 -8.64 -9.68
CA LYS A 75 -8.80 -9.44 -10.27
C LYS A 75 -8.43 -9.83 -11.70
N HIS A 76 -8.40 -11.12 -11.93
CA HIS A 76 -8.28 -11.73 -13.27
C HIS A 76 -9.56 -12.51 -13.59
N GLN A 77 -9.77 -12.85 -14.86
CA GLN A 77 -10.91 -13.66 -15.29
C GLN A 77 -11.01 -15.03 -14.57
N THR A 78 -9.89 -15.59 -14.13
CA THR A 78 -9.83 -16.84 -13.35
C THR A 78 -10.14 -16.65 -11.87
N GLY A 79 -10.21 -15.43 -11.37
CA GLY A 79 -10.46 -15.06 -9.97
C GLY A 79 -9.41 -14.11 -9.39
N SER A 80 -9.33 -14.05 -8.07
CA SER A 80 -8.30 -13.26 -7.38
C SER A 80 -6.95 -13.97 -7.45
N VAL A 81 -5.94 -13.26 -7.90
CA VAL A 81 -4.56 -13.75 -8.11
C VAL A 81 -3.56 -12.79 -7.47
N LEU A 82 -2.32 -13.24 -7.26
CA LEU A 82 -1.21 -12.38 -6.83
C LEU A 82 -0.28 -12.11 -8.00
N ALA A 83 -0.23 -10.85 -8.45
CA ALA A 83 0.84 -10.38 -9.32
C ALA A 83 2.16 -10.41 -8.57
N HIS A 84 3.27 -10.54 -9.31
CA HIS A 84 4.61 -10.57 -8.77
C HIS A 84 5.47 -9.51 -9.47
N VAL A 85 6.10 -8.66 -8.68
CA VAL A 85 7.12 -7.72 -9.13
C VAL A 85 8.39 -7.87 -8.31
N SER A 86 9.55 -7.61 -8.92
CA SER A 86 10.83 -7.62 -8.20
C SER A 86 11.68 -6.41 -8.56
N SER A 87 12.54 -5.99 -7.63
CA SER A 87 13.37 -4.80 -7.76
C SER A 87 14.72 -4.97 -7.06
N ASP A 88 15.74 -4.27 -7.54
CA ASP A 88 17.02 -4.15 -6.85
C ASP A 88 17.02 -2.99 -5.84
N ASP A 89 16.02 -2.11 -5.90
CA ASP A 89 16.00 -0.86 -5.13
C ASP A 89 14.60 -0.42 -4.65
N MET A 90 13.58 -1.26 -4.80
CA MET A 90 12.19 -0.96 -4.42
C MET A 90 11.55 0.23 -5.17
N VAL A 91 12.17 0.67 -6.26
CA VAL A 91 11.73 1.80 -7.08
C VAL A 91 11.57 1.40 -8.54
N HIS A 92 12.58 0.74 -9.13
CA HIS A 92 12.52 0.24 -10.49
C HIS A 92 12.03 -1.23 -10.47
N TRP A 93 10.80 -1.46 -10.91
CA TRP A 93 10.14 -2.76 -10.81
C TRP A 93 10.20 -3.52 -12.13
N LYS A 94 10.42 -4.83 -12.01
CA LYS A 94 10.28 -5.81 -13.09
C LYS A 94 9.07 -6.68 -12.78
N TRP A 95 8.11 -6.76 -13.69
CA TRP A 95 6.97 -7.68 -13.60
C TRP A 95 7.38 -9.10 -13.98
N HIS A 96 6.82 -10.05 -13.30
CA HIS A 96 6.93 -11.47 -13.54
C HIS A 96 5.59 -12.04 -14.03
N PRO A 97 5.58 -13.24 -14.63
CA PRO A 97 4.34 -13.97 -14.88
C PRO A 97 3.60 -14.22 -13.54
N THR A 98 2.28 -14.13 -13.55
CA THR A 98 1.47 -14.45 -12.38
C THR A 98 1.20 -15.93 -12.30
N VAL A 99 1.73 -16.56 -11.27
CA VAL A 99 1.62 -18.03 -11.04
C VAL A 99 0.72 -18.38 -9.86
N LEU A 100 0.45 -17.42 -8.97
CA LEU A 100 -0.33 -17.62 -7.75
C LEU A 100 -1.81 -17.23 -8.00
N GLY A 101 -2.67 -18.24 -8.07
CA GLY A 101 -4.09 -18.03 -8.34
C GLY A 101 -4.89 -19.34 -8.37
N PRO A 102 -6.19 -19.27 -8.73
CA PRO A 102 -7.09 -20.42 -8.65
C PRO A 102 -6.64 -21.64 -9.42
N THR A 103 -5.97 -21.47 -10.56
CA THR A 103 -5.52 -22.57 -11.42
C THR A 103 -4.35 -23.37 -10.82
N THR A 104 -3.54 -22.75 -9.98
CA THR A 104 -2.38 -23.39 -9.34
C THR A 104 -2.65 -23.77 -7.89
N MET A 105 -3.40 -22.96 -7.17
CA MET A 105 -3.65 -23.13 -5.73
C MET A 105 -4.98 -23.82 -5.41
N GLY A 106 -5.88 -23.96 -6.40
CA GLY A 106 -7.21 -24.54 -6.21
C GLY A 106 -8.26 -23.58 -5.65
N HIS A 107 -7.85 -22.36 -5.28
CA HIS A 107 -8.71 -21.28 -4.79
C HIS A 107 -8.09 -19.92 -5.09
N GLY A 108 -8.90 -18.86 -5.05
CA GLY A 108 -8.39 -17.48 -5.16
C GLY A 108 -7.57 -17.08 -3.94
N ILE A 109 -6.75 -16.07 -4.09
CA ILE A 109 -5.84 -15.61 -3.05
C ILE A 109 -6.25 -14.20 -2.61
N TRP A 110 -6.31 -13.99 -1.30
CA TRP A 110 -6.48 -12.70 -0.67
C TRP A 110 -5.34 -12.43 0.30
N SER A 111 -5.49 -11.41 1.13
CA SER A 111 -4.44 -10.87 2.00
C SER A 111 -3.69 -11.91 2.81
N GLY A 112 -2.46 -11.63 3.06
CA GLY A 112 -1.53 -12.46 3.81
C GLY A 112 -0.16 -11.82 3.85
N THR A 113 0.83 -12.49 4.36
CA THR A 113 2.19 -11.97 4.45
C THR A 113 3.24 -13.00 4.02
N GLY A 114 4.45 -12.50 3.77
CA GLY A 114 5.60 -13.30 3.41
C GLY A 114 6.59 -13.44 4.56
N PHE A 115 7.22 -14.60 4.66
CA PHE A 115 8.24 -14.85 5.66
C PHE A 115 9.31 -15.81 5.14
N ILE A 116 10.46 -15.81 5.82
CA ILE A 116 11.52 -16.80 5.57
C ILE A 116 11.42 -17.87 6.66
N THR A 117 11.29 -19.12 6.27
CA THR A 117 11.22 -20.26 7.18
C THR A 117 12.53 -20.47 7.97
N LYS A 118 12.51 -21.23 9.05
CA LYS A 118 13.72 -21.56 9.85
C LYS A 118 14.81 -22.26 9.04
N ASP A 119 14.43 -23.00 7.99
CA ASP A 119 15.36 -23.61 7.05
C ASP A 119 15.78 -22.69 5.88
N GLY A 120 15.42 -21.40 5.95
CA GLY A 120 15.87 -20.37 5.03
C GLY A 120 15.15 -20.34 3.69
N ARG A 121 13.92 -20.82 3.60
CA ARG A 121 13.11 -20.87 2.38
C ARG A 121 12.01 -19.79 2.42
N PRO A 122 11.77 -19.03 1.34
CA PRO A 122 10.62 -18.15 1.25
C PRO A 122 9.31 -18.93 1.33
N ALA A 123 8.39 -18.41 2.12
CA ALA A 123 7.04 -18.93 2.26
C ALA A 123 6.05 -17.76 2.38
N MET A 124 4.80 -18.03 2.07
CA MET A 124 3.73 -17.07 2.32
C MET A 124 2.57 -17.77 3.01
N VAL A 125 1.92 -17.01 3.88
CA VAL A 125 0.64 -17.35 4.46
C VAL A 125 -0.40 -16.39 3.88
N TYR A 126 -1.59 -16.89 3.53
CA TYR A 126 -2.61 -16.07 2.88
C TYR A 126 -4.02 -16.60 3.12
N PHE A 127 -5.01 -15.73 2.98
CA PHE A 127 -6.41 -16.12 3.03
C PHE A 127 -6.88 -16.66 1.68
N GLY A 128 -7.37 -17.89 1.68
CA GLY A 128 -7.93 -18.53 0.48
C GLY A 128 -9.34 -18.01 0.19
N HIS A 129 -9.49 -17.25 -0.89
CA HIS A 129 -10.79 -16.70 -1.30
C HIS A 129 -11.82 -17.81 -1.52
N LYS A 130 -12.97 -17.70 -0.87
CA LYS A 130 -14.06 -18.67 -0.82
C LYS A 130 -13.76 -19.98 -0.06
N SER A 131 -12.56 -20.16 0.51
CA SER A 131 -12.25 -21.32 1.35
C SER A 131 -12.60 -21.09 2.82
N SER A 132 -12.71 -19.84 3.28
CA SER A 132 -12.82 -19.42 4.68
C SER A 132 -11.68 -19.93 5.57
N ARG A 133 -10.48 -20.16 4.96
CA ARG A 133 -9.31 -20.74 5.60
C ARG A 133 -8.06 -19.97 5.19
N ASN A 134 -7.05 -20.05 6.05
CA ASN A 134 -5.70 -19.57 5.77
C ASN A 134 -4.81 -20.73 5.32
N TRP A 135 -3.91 -20.43 4.40
CA TRP A 135 -3.08 -21.41 3.70
C TRP A 135 -1.63 -20.99 3.72
N ILE A 136 -0.73 -21.96 3.74
CA ILE A 136 0.71 -21.77 3.65
C ILE A 136 1.23 -22.44 2.39
N THR A 137 2.08 -21.75 1.64
CA THR A 137 2.80 -22.28 0.49
C THR A 137 4.28 -21.88 0.53
N TYR A 138 5.14 -22.65 -0.12
CA TYR A 138 6.59 -22.46 -0.12
C TYR A 138 7.09 -22.23 -1.52
N ALA A 139 8.06 -21.32 -1.68
CA ALA A 139 8.77 -21.18 -2.93
C ALA A 139 9.56 -22.46 -3.28
N LEU A 140 9.52 -22.86 -4.56
CA LEU A 140 10.23 -24.01 -5.09
C LEU A 140 11.43 -23.61 -5.94
N ASP A 141 11.56 -22.32 -6.27
CA ASP A 141 12.69 -21.77 -7.00
C ASP A 141 13.13 -20.42 -6.45
N ASP A 142 14.34 -19.99 -6.82
CA ASP A 142 14.94 -18.74 -6.36
C ASP A 142 14.30 -17.48 -6.99
N LYS A 143 13.50 -17.64 -8.04
CA LYS A 143 12.81 -16.52 -8.73
C LYS A 143 11.43 -16.24 -8.16
N LEU A 144 10.93 -17.14 -7.27
CA LEU A 144 9.57 -17.11 -6.74
C LEU A 144 8.49 -17.25 -7.82
N ASP A 145 8.82 -17.96 -8.91
CA ASP A 145 7.93 -18.24 -10.03
C ASP A 145 7.30 -19.63 -9.93
N GLN A 146 7.72 -20.46 -8.95
CA GLN A 146 7.17 -21.78 -8.67
C GLN A 146 6.88 -21.93 -7.17
N TRP A 147 5.69 -22.44 -6.86
CA TRP A 147 5.21 -22.57 -5.49
C TRP A 147 4.65 -23.96 -5.24
N SER A 148 4.78 -24.44 -4.00
CA SER A 148 4.24 -25.73 -3.57
C SER A 148 2.71 -25.71 -3.59
N LYS A 149 2.09 -26.90 -3.61
CA LYS A 149 0.68 -26.99 -3.23
C LYS A 149 0.50 -26.44 -1.82
N PRO A 150 -0.53 -25.61 -1.58
CA PRO A 150 -0.76 -25.05 -0.26
C PRO A 150 -1.29 -26.10 0.71
N HIS A 151 -1.01 -25.91 1.99
CA HIS A 151 -1.64 -26.65 3.08
C HIS A 151 -2.31 -25.68 4.05
N GLU A 152 -3.35 -26.16 4.73
CA GLU A 152 -4.16 -25.35 5.63
C GLU A 152 -3.40 -25.01 6.92
N MET A 153 -3.56 -23.77 7.39
CA MET A 153 -3.13 -23.32 8.70
C MET A 153 -4.31 -23.44 9.67
N LEU A 154 -4.46 -24.59 10.32
CA LEU A 154 -5.57 -24.89 11.20
C LEU A 154 -5.08 -25.10 12.64
N PRO A 155 -5.49 -24.27 13.61
CA PRO A 155 -5.10 -24.44 14.98
C PRO A 155 -5.92 -25.53 15.67
N HIS A 156 -5.32 -26.09 16.72
CA HIS A 156 -5.94 -27.04 17.65
C HIS A 156 -6.11 -26.39 19.02
N ASP A 157 -7.18 -26.72 19.70
CA ASP A 157 -7.38 -26.30 21.08
C ASP A 157 -6.46 -27.10 22.04
N LYS A 158 -6.52 -26.76 23.32
CA LYS A 158 -5.71 -27.42 24.38
C LYS A 158 -5.94 -28.94 24.51
N ASP A 159 -7.05 -29.44 24.00
CA ASP A 159 -7.41 -30.86 24.00
C ASP A 159 -7.02 -31.55 22.68
N GLY A 160 -6.35 -30.84 21.77
CA GLY A 160 -5.90 -31.33 20.46
C GLY A 160 -7.02 -31.41 19.41
N LYS A 161 -8.17 -30.80 19.66
CA LYS A 161 -9.28 -30.78 18.71
C LYS A 161 -9.09 -29.64 17.71
N PRO A 162 -9.22 -29.89 16.38
CA PRO A 162 -9.12 -28.84 15.38
C PRO A 162 -10.25 -27.80 15.52
N MET A 163 -9.89 -26.53 15.49
CA MET A 163 -10.81 -25.40 15.67
C MET A 163 -11.41 -24.98 14.32
N THR A 164 -12.33 -25.78 13.83
CA THR A 164 -13.00 -25.57 12.53
C THR A 164 -14.19 -24.62 12.58
N ASP A 165 -14.67 -24.27 13.76
CA ASP A 165 -15.89 -23.48 13.96
C ASP A 165 -15.66 -21.97 13.78
N MET A 166 -14.40 -21.54 13.75
CA MET A 166 -14.03 -20.15 13.50
C MET A 166 -13.63 -19.93 12.04
N SER A 167 -14.03 -18.81 11.49
CA SER A 167 -13.50 -18.29 10.23
C SER A 167 -12.22 -17.51 10.51
N TYR A 168 -11.13 -17.89 9.86
CA TYR A 168 -9.83 -17.23 9.94
C TYR A 168 -9.56 -16.51 8.63
N PHE A 169 -9.00 -15.28 8.70
CA PHE A 169 -8.67 -14.47 7.51
C PHE A 169 -7.47 -13.56 7.77
N ASP A 170 -6.88 -13.03 6.72
CA ASP A 170 -5.79 -12.06 6.71
C ASP A 170 -4.66 -12.42 7.68
N PRO A 171 -3.99 -13.57 7.48
CA PRO A 171 -2.98 -14.06 8.42
C PRO A 171 -1.67 -13.32 8.28
N ASP A 172 -0.93 -13.25 9.39
CA ASP A 172 0.48 -12.89 9.42
C ASP A 172 1.29 -13.95 10.15
N LEU A 173 2.58 -14.06 9.83
CA LEU A 173 3.51 -15.01 10.41
C LEU A 173 4.88 -14.40 10.71
N TRP A 174 5.38 -14.63 11.92
CA TRP A 174 6.76 -14.28 12.29
C TRP A 174 7.42 -15.38 13.12
N ILE A 175 8.74 -15.30 13.28
CA ILE A 175 9.52 -16.21 14.12
C ILE A 175 10.02 -15.43 15.34
N LYS A 176 9.80 -15.99 16.53
CA LYS A 176 10.36 -15.50 17.78
C LYS A 176 10.90 -16.68 18.59
N ASP A 177 12.17 -16.58 19.01
CA ASP A 177 12.84 -17.60 19.81
C ASP A 177 12.76 -19.04 19.23
N GLY A 178 12.79 -19.14 17.88
CA GLY A 178 12.72 -20.40 17.15
C GLY A 178 11.32 -21.01 17.00
N ILE A 179 10.28 -20.32 17.46
CA ILE A 179 8.87 -20.70 17.33
C ILE A 179 8.21 -19.81 16.27
N TYR A 180 7.38 -20.38 15.41
CA TYR A 180 6.49 -19.65 14.53
C TYR A 180 5.28 -19.17 15.33
N TYR A 181 4.98 -17.88 15.24
CA TYR A 181 3.75 -17.30 15.71
C TYR A 181 2.90 -16.90 14.51
N GLY A 182 1.62 -17.20 14.58
CA GLY A 182 0.63 -16.84 13.57
C GLY A 182 -0.44 -15.95 14.17
N LEU A 183 -0.72 -14.85 13.51
CA LEU A 183 -1.83 -13.96 13.79
C LEU A 183 -2.91 -14.19 12.74
N ASN A 184 -4.19 -14.15 13.13
CA ASN A 184 -5.30 -14.28 12.21
C ASN A 184 -6.45 -13.40 12.66
N GLY A 185 -7.08 -12.69 11.73
CA GLY A 185 -8.38 -12.09 11.96
C GLY A 185 -9.42 -13.18 12.27
N ARG A 186 -10.42 -12.87 13.09
CA ARG A 186 -11.45 -13.78 13.53
C ARG A 186 -12.86 -13.28 13.17
N ASN A 187 -13.68 -14.17 12.61
CA ASN A 187 -15.12 -13.95 12.39
C ASN A 187 -15.48 -12.64 11.66
N ARG A 188 -14.61 -12.17 10.77
CA ARG A 188 -14.71 -10.92 10.02
C ARG A 188 -14.97 -9.69 10.89
N ARG A 189 -14.02 -8.76 10.92
CA ARG A 189 -14.13 -7.45 11.55
C ARG A 189 -14.20 -7.48 13.08
N SER A 190 -13.43 -8.36 13.69
CA SER A 190 -13.18 -8.35 15.13
C SER A 190 -11.70 -8.47 15.42
N SER A 191 -11.33 -8.40 16.69
CA SER A 191 -9.97 -8.63 17.19
C SER A 191 -9.37 -9.92 16.64
N ALA A 192 -8.05 -9.91 16.49
CA ALA A 192 -7.29 -11.07 16.01
C ALA A 192 -7.03 -12.09 17.10
N VAL A 193 -6.75 -13.31 16.67
CA VAL A 193 -6.27 -14.41 17.50
C VAL A 193 -4.83 -14.75 17.16
N ILE A 194 -4.14 -15.37 18.13
CA ILE A 194 -2.76 -15.79 17.99
C ILE A 194 -2.63 -17.29 18.23
N MET A 195 -1.74 -17.91 17.49
CA MET A 195 -1.39 -19.32 17.56
C MET A 195 0.10 -19.50 17.35
N LYS A 196 0.64 -20.67 17.69
CA LYS A 196 2.05 -21.00 17.52
C LYS A 196 2.27 -22.38 16.91
N SER A 197 3.43 -22.56 16.29
CA SER A 197 3.86 -23.82 15.70
C SER A 197 5.38 -23.96 15.72
N GLU A 198 5.86 -25.20 15.86
CA GLU A 198 7.29 -25.50 15.68
C GLU A 198 7.64 -25.85 14.23
N ASN A 199 6.66 -26.27 13.42
CA ASN A 199 6.89 -26.94 12.14
C ASN A 199 6.00 -26.45 10.98
N LEU A 200 5.15 -25.41 11.19
CA LEU A 200 4.18 -24.86 10.24
C LEU A 200 3.02 -25.80 9.84
N LYS A 201 2.92 -26.98 10.46
CA LYS A 201 1.87 -27.97 10.20
C LYS A 201 0.92 -28.11 11.37
N ASP A 202 1.48 -28.27 12.56
CA ASP A 202 0.74 -28.44 13.79
C ASP A 202 0.70 -27.09 14.50
N TRP A 203 -0.51 -26.55 14.70
CA TRP A 203 -0.73 -25.22 15.27
C TRP A 203 -1.48 -25.32 16.58
N ASP A 204 -0.93 -24.73 17.63
CA ASP A 204 -1.55 -24.60 18.94
C ASP A 204 -2.22 -23.22 19.07
N TYR A 205 -3.51 -23.21 19.35
CA TYR A 205 -4.23 -21.99 19.67
C TYR A 205 -3.80 -21.44 21.03
N ILE A 206 -3.38 -20.17 21.07
CA ILE A 206 -3.00 -19.49 22.30
C ILE A 206 -4.18 -18.72 22.88
N GLY A 207 -4.90 -17.94 22.05
CA GLY A 207 -5.98 -17.09 22.50
C GLY A 207 -6.15 -15.84 21.66
N GLU A 208 -6.62 -14.78 22.27
CA GLU A 208 -6.68 -13.46 21.65
C GLU A 208 -5.28 -12.86 21.50
N LEU A 209 -5.06 -12.08 20.43
CA LEU A 209 -3.78 -11.43 20.18
C LEU A 209 -3.42 -10.44 21.30
N PHE A 210 -4.38 -9.61 21.68
CA PHE A 210 -4.12 -8.55 22.65
C PHE A 210 -4.14 -9.07 24.08
N HIS A 211 -3.11 -8.68 24.84
CA HIS A 211 -2.97 -9.01 26.25
C HIS A 211 -4.19 -8.53 27.10
N PRO A 212 -4.55 -9.21 28.20
CA PRO A 212 -5.64 -8.77 29.07
C PRO A 212 -5.49 -7.34 29.61
N ASP A 213 -4.26 -6.88 29.81
CA ASP A 213 -3.94 -5.52 30.29
C ASP A 213 -4.05 -4.44 29.20
N PHE A 214 -4.70 -4.73 28.06
CA PHE A 214 -4.95 -3.73 27.01
C PHE A 214 -5.78 -2.57 27.56
N ASP A 215 -5.24 -1.36 27.45
CA ASP A 215 -5.85 -0.14 28.02
C ASP A 215 -6.58 0.64 26.90
N GLU A 216 -7.88 0.40 26.76
CA GLU A 216 -8.72 1.04 25.73
C GLU A 216 -8.77 2.57 25.87
N GLU A 217 -8.79 3.08 27.10
CA GLU A 217 -8.87 4.53 27.38
C GLU A 217 -7.58 5.23 26.93
N LYS A 218 -6.43 4.68 27.33
CA LYS A 218 -5.11 5.21 26.96
C LYS A 218 -4.87 5.14 25.44
N LEU A 219 -5.29 4.05 24.80
CA LEU A 219 -5.05 3.81 23.37
C LEU A 219 -6.09 4.50 22.47
N GLY A 220 -7.23 4.90 23.02
CA GLY A 220 -8.32 5.52 22.27
C GLY A 220 -8.98 4.59 21.23
N VAL A 221 -8.91 3.28 21.46
CA VAL A 221 -9.46 2.26 20.55
C VAL A 221 -9.90 1.03 21.35
N SER A 222 -11.00 0.39 20.91
CA SER A 222 -11.49 -0.82 21.56
C SER A 222 -10.54 -2.00 21.31
N LYS A 223 -10.41 -2.87 22.31
CA LYS A 223 -9.69 -4.14 22.21
C LYS A 223 -10.29 -5.06 21.13
N ASP A 224 -11.62 -4.96 20.92
CA ASP A 224 -12.36 -5.75 19.95
C ASP A 224 -12.37 -5.11 18.53
N GLU A 225 -11.64 -4.00 18.33
CA GLU A 225 -11.59 -3.36 17.00
C GLU A 225 -10.94 -4.28 15.97
N ASP A 226 -11.46 -4.23 14.75
CA ASP A 226 -11.04 -5.04 13.61
C ASP A 226 -9.52 -4.97 13.36
N VAL A 227 -8.90 -6.15 13.28
CA VAL A 227 -7.49 -6.33 12.90
C VAL A 227 -7.44 -7.19 11.64
N SER A 228 -7.48 -6.53 10.49
CA SER A 228 -7.37 -7.15 9.17
C SER A 228 -6.09 -6.71 8.47
N CYS A 229 -5.63 -7.45 7.45
CA CYS A 229 -4.40 -7.18 6.71
C CYS A 229 -3.23 -6.88 7.67
N ALA A 230 -3.06 -7.75 8.65
CA ALA A 230 -2.09 -7.55 9.73
C ALA A 230 -0.66 -7.81 9.26
N ASN A 231 0.29 -7.02 9.78
CA ASN A 231 1.71 -7.24 9.61
C ASN A 231 2.43 -6.89 10.90
N MET A 232 2.93 -7.91 11.61
CA MET A 232 3.54 -7.77 12.93
C MET A 232 5.05 -8.02 12.87
N PHE A 233 5.83 -7.07 13.39
CA PHE A 233 7.28 -7.15 13.33
C PHE A 233 7.95 -6.43 14.50
N LYS A 234 9.23 -6.73 14.70
CA LYS A 234 10.06 -6.02 15.66
C LYS A 234 10.71 -4.79 15.01
N LEU A 235 10.62 -3.63 15.68
CA LEU A 235 11.22 -2.37 15.28
C LEU A 235 12.01 -1.79 16.46
N GLY A 236 13.35 -1.80 16.37
CA GLY A 236 14.18 -1.51 17.53
C GLY A 236 13.95 -2.49 18.66
N ASN A 237 13.60 -1.98 19.83
CA ASN A 237 13.29 -2.80 21.02
C ASN A 237 11.78 -3.09 21.21
N LYS A 238 10.91 -2.53 20.37
CA LYS A 238 9.45 -2.71 20.44
C LYS A 238 8.91 -3.61 19.33
N TRP A 239 7.69 -4.09 19.53
CA TRP A 239 6.89 -4.74 18.51
C TRP A 239 5.93 -3.72 17.91
N VAL A 240 5.73 -3.83 16.61
CA VAL A 240 4.79 -3.01 15.84
C VAL A 240 3.81 -3.92 15.14
N LEU A 241 2.53 -3.62 15.24
CA LEU A 241 1.46 -4.21 14.47
C LEU A 241 0.91 -3.15 13.53
N LEU A 242 1.14 -3.30 12.23
CA LEU A 242 0.38 -2.59 11.20
C LEU A 242 -0.87 -3.39 10.89
N CYS A 243 -2.00 -2.73 10.71
CA CYS A 243 -3.24 -3.39 10.32
C CYS A 243 -4.24 -2.39 9.75
N ILE A 244 -5.38 -2.89 9.33
CA ILE A 244 -6.54 -2.07 9.04
C ILE A 244 -7.70 -2.41 9.95
N SER A 245 -8.60 -1.46 10.08
CA SER A 245 -10.01 -1.68 10.40
C SER A 245 -10.85 -1.25 9.21
N HIS A 246 -11.86 -2.04 8.88
CA HIS A 246 -12.83 -1.65 7.86
C HIS A 246 -13.63 -0.40 8.22
N LYS A 247 -13.60 -0.01 9.49
CA LYS A 247 -14.23 1.21 10.01
C LYS A 247 -13.25 2.37 10.09
N LEU A 248 -12.04 2.13 10.63
CA LEU A 248 -11.08 3.18 10.95
C LEU A 248 -10.02 3.39 9.86
N GLY A 249 -9.79 2.40 8.97
CA GLY A 249 -8.73 2.44 7.97
C GLY A 249 -7.39 1.89 8.48
N CYS A 250 -6.29 2.29 7.84
CA CYS A 250 -4.94 1.83 8.17
C CYS A 250 -4.43 2.46 9.48
N ARG A 251 -3.82 1.62 10.32
CA ARG A 251 -3.39 2.01 11.66
C ARG A 251 -2.24 1.14 12.16
N TYR A 252 -1.64 1.57 13.24
CA TYR A 252 -0.55 0.84 13.88
C TYR A 252 -0.71 0.80 15.41
N TYR A 253 -0.12 -0.21 16.01
CA TYR A 253 0.14 -0.30 17.44
C TYR A 253 1.64 -0.49 17.68
N ILE A 254 2.15 0.06 18.78
CA ILE A 254 3.52 -0.14 19.26
C ILE A 254 3.44 -0.62 20.70
N GLY A 255 4.20 -1.67 21.05
CA GLY A 255 4.18 -2.23 22.40
C GLY A 255 5.14 -3.39 22.59
N ASP A 256 4.85 -4.23 23.55
CA ASP A 256 5.65 -5.39 23.91
C ASP A 256 4.92 -6.71 23.66
N PHE A 257 5.67 -7.74 23.31
CA PHE A 257 5.16 -9.10 23.23
C PHE A 257 5.42 -9.79 24.56
N LYS A 258 4.37 -9.92 25.37
CA LYS A 258 4.40 -10.40 26.75
C LYS A 258 3.46 -11.60 26.91
N ASP A 259 3.91 -12.64 27.61
CA ASP A 259 3.11 -13.84 27.89
C ASP A 259 2.44 -14.43 26.61
N GLU A 260 3.20 -14.45 25.50
CA GLU A 260 2.74 -14.87 24.16
C GLU A 260 1.58 -14.05 23.57
N GLN A 261 1.30 -12.85 24.08
CA GLN A 261 0.30 -11.92 23.60
C GLN A 261 0.90 -10.53 23.38
N PHE A 262 0.25 -9.71 22.62
CA PHE A 262 0.69 -8.35 22.33
C PHE A 262 0.05 -7.34 23.27
N LEU A 263 0.89 -6.61 24.02
CA LEU A 263 0.48 -5.53 24.90
C LEU A 263 0.87 -4.18 24.29
N PRO A 264 -0.04 -3.51 23.58
CA PRO A 264 0.25 -2.22 22.98
C PRO A 264 0.30 -1.11 24.04
N GLU A 265 1.24 -0.18 23.85
CA GLU A 265 1.42 1.02 24.65
C GLU A 265 0.99 2.28 23.91
N GLN A 266 0.97 2.21 22.57
CA GLN A 266 0.61 3.29 21.65
C GLN A 266 -0.26 2.75 20.52
N HIS A 267 -1.18 3.59 20.04
CA HIS A 267 -1.99 3.36 18.85
C HIS A 267 -2.04 4.67 18.03
N GLY A 268 -1.96 4.56 16.71
CA GLY A 268 -2.07 5.68 15.81
C GLY A 268 -2.61 5.29 14.45
N MET A 269 -3.08 6.29 13.72
CA MET A 269 -3.62 6.14 12.37
C MET A 269 -2.51 6.37 11.34
N MET A 270 -2.66 5.77 10.16
CA MET A 270 -1.81 5.99 9.00
C MET A 270 -2.57 6.58 7.80
N ASN A 271 -3.86 6.79 7.94
CA ASN A 271 -4.72 7.48 6.97
C ASN A 271 -5.70 8.41 7.72
N TRP A 272 -6.24 9.38 7.03
CA TRP A 272 -7.04 10.46 7.60
C TRP A 272 -8.40 10.61 6.93
N ALA A 273 -8.62 9.83 5.90
CA ALA A 273 -9.91 9.48 5.35
C ALA A 273 -9.95 7.95 5.22
N ALA A 274 -10.99 7.32 5.73
CA ALA A 274 -11.14 5.87 5.66
C ALA A 274 -11.06 5.41 4.20
N TRP A 275 -10.28 4.35 3.92
CA TRP A 275 -10.15 3.72 2.62
C TRP A 275 -9.25 4.40 1.58
N ASP A 276 -8.59 5.50 1.87
CA ASP A 276 -7.62 6.12 0.96
C ASP A 276 -6.21 5.52 1.06
N PHE A 277 -5.92 4.81 2.15
CA PHE A 277 -4.65 4.13 2.42
C PHE A 277 -4.92 2.85 3.23
N MET A 278 -4.76 1.67 2.64
CA MET A 278 -5.27 0.41 3.17
C MET A 278 -4.25 -0.72 3.05
N ALA A 279 -4.46 -1.79 3.80
CA ALA A 279 -3.75 -3.06 3.69
C ALA A 279 -2.21 -2.89 3.70
N PRO A 280 -1.63 -2.47 4.82
CA PRO A 280 -0.18 -2.26 4.91
C PRO A 280 0.57 -3.58 4.84
N GLU A 281 1.65 -3.61 4.10
CA GLU A 281 2.63 -4.70 4.07
C GLU A 281 4.03 -4.15 4.25
N SER A 282 4.91 -4.88 4.91
CA SER A 282 6.29 -4.44 5.11
C SER A 282 7.31 -5.56 5.02
N LEU A 283 8.54 -5.20 4.68
CA LEU A 283 9.68 -6.11 4.71
C LEU A 283 10.86 -5.49 5.48
N LEU A 284 11.74 -6.36 5.98
CA LEU A 284 13.03 -5.97 6.53
C LEU A 284 14.08 -6.06 5.43
N THR A 285 14.77 -4.95 5.18
CA THR A 285 15.87 -4.89 4.21
C THR A 285 17.15 -5.49 4.78
N PRO A 286 18.13 -5.89 3.96
CA PRO A 286 19.42 -6.40 4.43
C PRO A 286 20.22 -5.42 5.29
N ASP A 287 20.03 -4.12 5.08
CA ASP A 287 20.65 -3.05 5.86
C ASP A 287 19.86 -2.66 7.12
N GLY A 288 18.85 -3.46 7.48
CA GLY A 288 18.11 -3.35 8.74
C GLY A 288 16.97 -2.33 8.75
N ARG A 289 16.60 -1.76 7.60
CA ARG A 289 15.44 -0.86 7.48
C ARG A 289 14.15 -1.66 7.39
N ARG A 290 13.08 -1.17 8.01
CA ARG A 290 11.71 -1.65 7.75
C ARG A 290 11.08 -0.74 6.72
N VAL A 291 10.67 -1.32 5.59
CA VAL A 291 10.04 -0.59 4.48
C VAL A 291 8.64 -1.12 4.27
N MET A 292 7.65 -0.22 4.16
CA MET A 292 6.25 -0.57 3.98
C MET A 292 5.65 0.03 2.72
N TRP A 293 4.59 -0.61 2.24
CA TRP A 293 3.65 -0.15 1.22
C TRP A 293 2.23 -0.26 1.75
N ALA A 294 1.31 0.44 1.12
CA ALA A 294 -0.13 0.26 1.31
C ALA A 294 -0.85 0.47 -0.01
N TRP A 295 -2.05 -0.07 -0.11
CA TRP A 295 -2.93 0.17 -1.24
C TRP A 295 -3.55 1.56 -1.14
N CYS A 296 -3.33 2.39 -2.15
CA CYS A 296 -3.99 3.68 -2.30
C CYS A 296 -5.28 3.51 -3.10
N THR A 297 -6.42 3.84 -2.51
CA THR A 297 -7.73 3.71 -3.13
C THR A 297 -8.47 5.04 -3.15
N PRO A 298 -8.93 5.51 -4.33
CA PRO A 298 -9.60 6.81 -4.44
C PRO A 298 -11.07 6.76 -3.97
N ARG A 299 -11.30 6.44 -2.70
CA ARG A 299 -12.67 6.30 -2.15
C ARG A 299 -13.19 7.54 -1.44
N VAL A 300 -12.57 8.72 -1.68
CA VAL A 300 -12.87 9.91 -0.87
C VAL A 300 -13.39 11.08 -1.69
N ALA A 301 -14.11 11.89 -0.97
CA ALA A 301 -14.88 13.07 -1.23
C ALA A 301 -14.74 13.71 -2.54
N PRO A 302 -14.48 14.14 -3.52
CA PRO A 302 -15.36 14.40 -4.68
C PRO A 302 -15.83 13.11 -5.36
N ILE A 303 -15.25 11.99 -4.98
CA ILE A 303 -15.53 10.66 -5.54
C ILE A 303 -16.59 9.90 -4.73
N GLN A 304 -16.98 10.35 -3.54
CA GLN A 304 -18.06 9.73 -2.75
C GLN A 304 -19.42 9.71 -3.45
N GLU A 305 -19.69 10.66 -4.31
CA GLU A 305 -20.89 10.64 -5.16
C GLU A 305 -20.88 9.42 -6.08
N PHE A 306 -19.71 9.08 -6.63
CA PHE A 306 -19.51 7.90 -7.47
C PHE A 306 -19.47 6.58 -6.66
N ALA A 307 -19.05 6.61 -5.39
CA ALA A 307 -18.97 5.41 -4.54
C ALA A 307 -20.33 4.78 -4.24
N ARG A 308 -21.42 5.52 -4.42
CA ARG A 308 -22.79 5.04 -4.28
C ARG A 308 -23.32 4.34 -5.52
N GLU A 309 -22.66 4.46 -6.65
CA GLU A 309 -23.06 3.82 -7.90
C GLU A 309 -22.57 2.39 -7.99
N LYS A 310 -23.41 1.48 -8.48
CA LYS A 310 -23.07 0.05 -8.69
C LYS A 310 -21.86 -0.18 -9.61
N ASN A 311 -21.48 0.83 -10.39
CA ASN A 311 -20.39 0.79 -11.38
C ASN A 311 -19.19 1.67 -10.99
N PHE A 312 -19.06 2.05 -9.71
CA PHE A 312 -18.01 2.94 -9.23
C PHE A 312 -16.60 2.59 -9.73
N TYR A 313 -16.19 1.32 -9.61
CA TYR A 313 -14.88 0.88 -10.09
C TYR A 313 -14.73 1.04 -11.61
N LYS A 314 -15.79 0.83 -12.37
CA LYS A 314 -15.76 1.01 -13.83
C LYS A 314 -15.63 2.47 -14.23
N LEU A 315 -16.33 3.37 -13.55
CA LEU A 315 -16.24 4.81 -13.79
C LEU A 315 -14.86 5.38 -13.42
N LEU A 316 -14.23 4.85 -12.37
CA LEU A 316 -12.86 5.21 -12.03
C LEU A 316 -11.85 4.69 -13.05
N GLN A 317 -12.01 3.45 -13.50
CA GLN A 317 -11.14 2.80 -14.49
C GLN A 317 -11.06 3.59 -15.80
N ASP A 318 -12.13 4.24 -16.20
CA ASP A 318 -12.17 5.06 -17.42
C ASP A 318 -11.41 6.39 -17.28
N LYS A 319 -11.07 6.82 -16.05
CA LYS A 319 -10.47 8.13 -15.77
C LYS A 319 -9.10 8.06 -15.12
N ILE A 320 -8.91 7.14 -14.20
CA ILE A 320 -7.68 7.02 -13.40
C ILE A 320 -7.33 5.55 -13.18
N GLN A 321 -6.05 5.28 -12.96
CA GLN A 321 -5.60 3.95 -12.55
C GLN A 321 -6.20 3.61 -11.18
N THR A 322 -6.57 2.34 -11.00
CA THR A 322 -6.96 1.79 -9.71
C THR A 322 -5.92 0.76 -9.26
N GLY A 323 -5.84 0.51 -7.96
CA GLY A 323 -4.90 -0.47 -7.44
C GLY A 323 -3.46 0.01 -7.39
N ILE A 324 -3.31 1.27 -7.03
CA ILE A 324 -2.03 1.93 -6.91
C ILE A 324 -1.44 1.59 -5.55
N GLN A 325 -0.16 1.25 -5.52
CA GLN A 325 0.59 1.11 -4.29
C GLN A 325 1.17 2.47 -3.89
N SER A 326 1.16 2.79 -2.60
CA SER A 326 1.82 3.99 -2.08
C SER A 326 3.30 3.99 -2.41
N LEU A 327 3.93 5.15 -2.35
CA LEU A 327 5.38 5.19 -2.29
C LEU A 327 5.87 4.37 -1.09
N PRO A 328 6.99 3.65 -1.25
CA PRO A 328 7.56 2.90 -0.13
C PRO A 328 8.02 3.86 0.97
N ARG A 329 7.71 3.51 2.23
CA ARG A 329 8.00 4.30 3.42
C ARG A 329 8.95 3.57 4.34
N GLU A 330 10.03 4.22 4.77
CA GLU A 330 10.92 3.72 5.82
C GLU A 330 10.30 4.00 7.19
N LEU A 331 10.17 2.97 8.02
CA LEU A 331 9.68 3.07 9.38
C LEU A 331 10.82 2.96 10.37
N SER A 332 10.82 3.81 11.39
CA SER A 332 11.73 3.74 12.54
C SER A 332 11.04 4.27 13.78
N LEU A 333 11.68 4.14 14.93
CA LEU A 333 11.22 4.76 16.17
C LEU A 333 12.12 5.94 16.53
N SER A 334 11.53 7.00 17.04
CA SER A 334 12.25 8.09 17.69
C SER A 334 12.82 7.62 19.06
N GLU A 335 13.64 8.45 19.69
CA GLU A 335 14.19 8.17 21.03
C GLU A 335 13.10 8.01 22.09
N ASP A 336 12.00 8.75 21.95
CA ASP A 336 10.80 8.67 22.83
C ASP A 336 9.81 7.56 22.39
N GLY A 337 10.20 6.73 21.41
CA GLY A 337 9.47 5.53 20.99
C GLY A 337 8.27 5.79 20.06
N LYS A 338 8.14 7.00 19.48
CA LYS A 338 7.10 7.31 18.49
C LYS A 338 7.48 6.80 17.11
N LEU A 339 6.48 6.45 16.31
CA LEU A 339 6.70 6.04 14.93
C LEU A 339 7.18 7.22 14.07
N LEU A 340 8.30 7.01 13.38
CA LEU A 340 8.81 7.90 12.35
C LEU A 340 8.55 7.27 10.98
N ILE A 341 8.10 8.10 10.03
CA ILE A 341 7.68 7.68 8.69
C ILE A 341 8.39 8.55 7.66
N LYS A 342 9.34 7.96 6.94
CA LYS A 342 10.12 8.65 5.91
C LYS A 342 9.82 8.09 4.52
N PRO A 343 9.85 8.91 3.47
CA PRO A 343 9.84 8.36 2.12
C PRO A 343 11.13 7.57 1.88
N LEU A 344 11.03 6.46 1.17
CA LEU A 344 12.18 5.61 0.85
C LEU A 344 13.31 6.43 0.23
N ARG A 345 14.54 6.26 0.73
CA ARG A 345 15.70 7.03 0.27
C ARG A 345 16.07 6.77 -1.19
N GLU A 346 15.77 5.60 -1.73
CA GLU A 346 16.01 5.21 -3.11
C GLU A 346 15.13 5.95 -4.13
N LEU A 347 14.04 6.59 -3.72
CA LEU A 347 13.24 7.47 -4.57
C LEU A 347 14.05 8.58 -5.21
N LYS A 348 15.16 8.99 -4.57
CA LYS A 348 16.12 9.97 -5.14
C LYS A 348 16.70 9.54 -6.48
N LYS A 349 16.70 8.24 -6.81
CA LYS A 349 17.17 7.73 -8.12
C LYS A 349 16.28 8.15 -9.29
N LEU A 350 15.02 8.50 -9.00
CA LEU A 350 14.07 8.99 -10.01
C LEU A 350 14.24 10.49 -10.29
N ARG A 351 14.95 11.23 -9.45
CA ARG A 351 15.09 12.67 -9.57
C ARG A 351 15.87 13.07 -10.83
N SER A 352 15.42 14.13 -11.48
CA SER A 352 16.08 14.83 -12.58
C SER A 352 15.79 16.33 -12.52
N ASP A 353 16.51 17.12 -13.27
CA ASP A 353 16.24 18.56 -13.47
C ASP A 353 16.07 19.35 -12.16
N GLU A 354 17.04 19.20 -11.26
CA GLU A 354 17.00 19.88 -9.96
C GLU A 354 16.92 21.39 -10.10
N LYS A 355 15.98 22.01 -9.39
CA LYS A 355 15.86 23.44 -9.21
C LYS A 355 15.86 23.77 -7.72
N THR A 356 16.64 24.77 -7.35
CA THR A 356 16.76 25.20 -5.94
C THR A 356 16.54 26.70 -5.83
N LEU A 357 15.60 27.08 -4.96
CA LEU A 357 15.36 28.45 -4.53
C LEU A 357 15.70 28.56 -3.03
N LYS A 358 16.21 29.70 -2.60
CA LYS A 358 16.62 29.95 -1.21
C LYS A 358 16.13 31.31 -0.71
N ASP A 359 16.05 31.44 0.59
CA ASP A 359 15.81 32.71 1.31
C ASP A 359 14.58 33.48 0.79
N ILE A 360 13.47 32.74 0.58
CA ILE A 360 12.21 33.32 0.09
C ILE A 360 11.45 33.92 1.29
N THR A 361 10.99 35.14 1.13
CA THR A 361 10.05 35.77 2.07
C THR A 361 8.70 35.97 1.38
N VAL A 362 7.69 35.24 1.83
CA VAL A 362 6.30 35.44 1.43
C VAL A 362 5.68 36.47 2.39
N LYS A 363 5.28 37.64 1.86
CA LYS A 363 4.68 38.71 2.67
C LYS A 363 3.31 38.30 3.18
N SER A 364 2.95 38.83 4.35
CA SER A 364 1.61 38.61 4.93
C SER A 364 0.53 38.92 3.92
N ASP A 365 -0.46 38.03 3.86
CA ASP A 365 -1.67 38.14 3.04
C ASP A 365 -1.41 38.17 1.54
N THR A 366 -0.31 37.51 1.10
CA THR A 366 0.06 37.37 -0.31
C THR A 366 0.26 35.92 -0.73
N THR A 367 0.23 35.71 -2.04
CA THR A 367 0.67 34.48 -2.74
C THR A 367 1.96 34.79 -3.49
N HIS A 368 2.92 33.87 -3.45
CA HIS A 368 4.21 33.96 -4.11
C HIS A 368 4.40 32.75 -5.02
N MET A 369 4.44 33.00 -6.33
CA MET A 369 4.70 31.96 -7.35
C MET A 369 6.14 31.50 -7.26
N LEU A 370 6.36 30.18 -7.28
CA LEU A 370 7.71 29.63 -7.39
C LEU A 370 8.13 29.54 -8.84
N GLU A 371 8.70 30.62 -9.34
CA GLU A 371 9.09 30.77 -10.74
C GLU A 371 10.02 29.66 -11.23
N GLY A 372 9.68 29.07 -12.38
CA GLY A 372 10.46 27.98 -12.96
C GLY A 372 10.20 26.62 -12.31
N ILE A 373 9.38 26.50 -11.26
CA ILE A 373 8.97 25.22 -10.67
C ILE A 373 7.54 24.92 -11.12
N SER A 374 7.39 23.89 -11.93
CA SER A 374 6.11 23.41 -12.44
C SER A 374 6.22 21.97 -12.89
N GLY A 375 5.18 21.19 -12.76
CA GLY A 375 5.11 19.80 -13.21
C GLY A 375 4.01 19.01 -12.50
N ASP A 376 3.73 17.86 -13.06
CA ASP A 376 2.71 16.92 -12.57
C ASP A 376 3.29 15.55 -12.13
N ALA A 377 4.60 15.37 -12.31
CA ALA A 377 5.36 14.22 -11.82
C ALA A 377 6.66 14.75 -11.20
N MET A 378 6.59 15.12 -9.92
CA MET A 378 7.73 15.80 -9.27
C MET A 378 7.80 15.55 -7.77
N GLU A 379 8.99 15.77 -7.21
CA GLU A 379 9.23 15.85 -5.78
C GLU A 379 9.61 17.27 -5.40
N LEU A 380 9.04 17.77 -4.29
CA LEU A 380 9.43 19.02 -3.66
C LEU A 380 9.97 18.74 -2.25
N GLU A 381 11.05 19.39 -1.87
CA GLU A 381 11.54 19.49 -0.49
C GLU A 381 11.54 20.96 -0.09
N ILE A 382 10.77 21.31 0.92
CA ILE A 382 10.55 22.69 1.36
C ILE A 382 10.91 22.78 2.84
N VAL A 383 11.80 23.72 3.18
CA VAL A 383 12.18 24.01 4.57
C VAL A 383 11.67 25.41 4.94
N ILE A 384 10.70 25.47 5.84
CA ILE A 384 10.08 26.69 6.34
C ILE A 384 10.65 26.97 7.73
N GLU A 385 11.24 28.17 7.90
CA GLU A 385 11.85 28.60 9.16
C GLU A 385 10.75 28.85 10.20
N ALA A 386 10.78 28.13 11.32
CA ALA A 386 9.95 28.28 12.52
C ALA A 386 8.69 29.15 12.30
N PRO A 387 7.67 28.66 11.58
CA PRO A 387 6.64 29.52 11.01
C PRO A 387 5.79 30.19 12.08
N ALA A 388 5.70 31.52 12.01
CA ALA A 388 4.93 32.33 12.96
C ALA A 388 3.64 32.91 12.38
N ALA A 389 3.38 32.74 11.08
CA ALA A 389 2.16 33.19 10.42
C ALA A 389 0.91 32.44 10.94
N ASN A 390 -0.24 33.14 11.01
CA ASN A 390 -1.49 32.52 11.45
C ASN A 390 -1.95 31.37 10.56
N ALA A 391 -1.73 31.51 9.25
CA ALA A 391 -1.89 30.41 8.29
C ALA A 391 -0.85 30.57 7.17
N PHE A 392 -0.29 29.46 6.75
CA PHE A 392 0.69 29.41 5.65
C PHE A 392 0.62 28.07 4.93
N GLY A 393 1.15 28.03 3.74
CA GLY A 393 1.19 26.76 3.00
C GLY A 393 1.73 26.89 1.60
N ILE A 394 1.55 25.77 0.89
CA ILE A 394 1.90 25.59 -0.51
C ILE A 394 0.67 25.14 -1.28
N LYS A 395 0.53 25.60 -2.50
CA LYS A 395 -0.39 25.07 -3.49
C LYS A 395 0.42 24.42 -4.60
N VAL A 396 0.12 23.19 -4.92
CA VAL A 396 0.70 22.43 -6.01
C VAL A 396 -0.38 22.15 -7.05
N LEU A 397 0.02 21.88 -8.29
CA LEU A 397 -0.91 21.79 -9.42
C LEU A 397 -1.83 22.99 -9.46
N ALA A 398 -1.22 24.16 -9.31
CA ALA A 398 -1.91 25.41 -9.25
C ALA A 398 -2.13 26.00 -10.66
N ASP A 399 -3.19 26.83 -10.78
CA ASP A 399 -3.43 27.66 -11.93
C ASP A 399 -2.29 28.70 -12.16
N GLN A 400 -2.32 29.36 -13.28
CA GLN A 400 -1.28 30.34 -13.68
C GLN A 400 -1.10 31.48 -12.65
N ASP A 401 -2.14 31.84 -11.91
CA ASP A 401 -2.12 32.90 -10.92
C ASP A 401 -1.82 32.37 -9.49
N GLY A 402 -1.72 31.06 -9.29
CA GLY A 402 -1.47 30.41 -8.02
C GLY A 402 -2.67 30.48 -7.04
N ASN A 403 -3.85 30.82 -7.52
CA ASN A 403 -5.04 30.99 -6.67
C ASN A 403 -5.78 29.68 -6.43
N LYS A 404 -5.84 28.82 -7.42
CA LYS A 404 -6.39 27.46 -7.33
C LYS A 404 -5.23 26.47 -7.18
N GLY A 405 -5.55 25.24 -6.87
CA GLY A 405 -4.58 24.14 -6.74
C GLY A 405 -4.81 23.32 -5.49
N PHE A 406 -4.09 22.20 -5.41
CA PHE A 406 -4.12 21.35 -4.21
C PHE A 406 -3.31 22.01 -3.08
N THR A 407 -3.97 22.26 -1.95
CA THR A 407 -3.39 23.03 -0.84
C THR A 407 -2.87 22.12 0.25
N ILE A 408 -1.61 22.37 0.67
CA ILE A 408 -1.00 21.80 1.87
C ILE A 408 -0.71 22.98 2.80
N SER A 409 -1.25 22.98 4.03
CA SER A 409 -1.16 24.15 4.90
C SER A 409 -1.13 23.79 6.38
N SER A 410 -0.63 24.73 7.17
CA SER A 410 -0.66 24.73 8.63
C SER A 410 -0.72 26.17 9.13
N GLY A 411 -0.56 26.38 10.43
CA GLY A 411 -0.58 27.70 11.04
C GLY A 411 0.06 27.68 12.42
N LYS A 412 0.31 28.87 12.97
CA LYS A 412 0.87 29.04 14.30
C LYS A 412 -0.01 28.32 15.35
N GLY A 413 0.62 27.40 16.10
CA GLY A 413 -0.08 26.61 17.14
C GLY A 413 -1.11 25.62 16.62
N SER A 414 -1.07 25.33 15.31
CA SER A 414 -1.91 24.27 14.73
C SER A 414 -1.48 22.90 15.24
N LYS A 415 -2.45 22.05 15.52
CA LYS A 415 -2.26 20.63 15.86
C LYS A 415 -2.50 19.71 14.68
N THR A 416 -2.65 20.28 13.49
CA THR A 416 -2.89 19.53 12.25
C THR A 416 -2.09 20.09 11.08
N LEU A 417 -1.73 19.21 10.15
CA LEU A 417 -1.34 19.56 8.80
C LEU A 417 -2.55 19.37 7.90
N ASN A 418 -2.99 20.40 7.19
CA ASN A 418 -4.06 20.26 6.21
C ASN A 418 -3.47 19.79 4.89
N VAL A 419 -3.93 18.68 4.35
CA VAL A 419 -3.50 18.11 3.06
C VAL A 419 -4.76 17.90 2.21
N GLY A 420 -5.12 18.93 1.44
CA GLY A 420 -6.36 18.96 0.68
C GLY A 420 -7.59 18.81 1.58
N TYR A 421 -8.28 17.69 1.48
CA TYR A 421 -9.50 17.38 2.27
C TYR A 421 -9.24 16.62 3.57
N ILE A 422 -7.98 16.29 3.88
CA ILE A 422 -7.60 15.54 5.09
C ILE A 422 -6.75 16.38 6.03
N ASN A 423 -6.82 16.08 7.33
CA ASN A 423 -6.19 16.85 8.39
C ASN A 423 -5.47 15.95 9.38
N PRO A 424 -4.33 15.32 8.99
CA PRO A 424 -3.54 14.52 9.90
C PRO A 424 -3.05 15.33 11.10
N PRO A 425 -3.01 14.74 12.32
CA PRO A 425 -2.43 15.40 13.49
C PRO A 425 -0.94 15.63 13.25
N PHE A 426 -0.54 16.88 13.46
CA PHE A 426 0.85 17.30 13.33
C PHE A 426 1.04 18.62 14.08
N GLU A 427 2.02 18.69 14.95
CA GLU A 427 2.35 19.85 15.74
C GLU A 427 3.86 20.11 15.68
N LEU A 428 4.25 21.36 15.48
CA LEU A 428 5.64 21.79 15.55
C LEU A 428 5.99 22.16 16.99
N GLU A 429 7.19 21.82 17.42
CA GLU A 429 7.75 22.32 18.66
C GLU A 429 8.10 23.81 18.55
N GLU A 430 8.24 24.48 19.67
CA GLU A 430 8.62 25.90 19.66
C GLU A 430 10.00 26.11 19.01
N GLY A 431 10.06 26.93 17.97
CA GLY A 431 11.28 27.20 17.22
C GLY A 431 11.66 26.10 16.21
N GLU A 432 10.84 25.10 16.03
CA GLU A 432 11.10 24.04 15.06
C GLU A 432 10.77 24.47 13.62
N ASP A 433 11.67 24.20 12.70
CA ASP A 433 11.44 24.34 11.26
C ASP A 433 10.47 23.27 10.76
N LEU A 434 9.64 23.64 9.77
CA LEU A 434 8.79 22.68 9.06
C LEU A 434 9.50 22.22 7.78
N THR A 435 9.83 20.94 7.71
CA THR A 435 10.31 20.31 6.48
C THR A 435 9.19 19.49 5.84
N LEU A 436 8.78 19.88 4.64
CA LEU A 436 7.83 19.13 3.84
C LEU A 436 8.55 18.45 2.68
N ARG A 437 8.29 17.16 2.50
CA ARG A 437 8.58 16.45 1.24
C ARG A 437 7.25 16.10 0.59
N ILE A 438 7.04 16.60 -0.62
CA ILE A 438 5.79 16.48 -1.35
C ILE A 438 6.07 15.76 -2.65
N PHE A 439 5.38 14.65 -2.86
CA PHE A 439 5.44 13.86 -4.09
C PHE A 439 4.15 14.05 -4.86
N ILE A 440 4.25 14.54 -6.07
CA ILE A 440 3.13 14.84 -6.97
C ILE A 440 3.21 13.86 -8.13
N ASP A 441 2.17 13.08 -8.33
CA ASP A 441 2.07 12.18 -9.48
C ASP A 441 0.66 12.26 -10.05
N LYS A 442 0.45 13.19 -10.95
CA LYS A 442 -0.83 13.49 -11.56
C LYS A 442 -1.89 13.82 -10.49
N HIS A 443 -2.86 12.95 -10.33
CA HIS A 443 -3.98 13.10 -9.39
C HIS A 443 -3.70 12.57 -7.98
N LEU A 444 -2.49 12.07 -7.71
CA LEU A 444 -2.09 11.53 -6.40
C LEU A 444 -0.98 12.37 -5.78
N ILE A 445 -1.15 12.72 -4.52
CA ILE A 445 -0.16 13.49 -3.75
C ILE A 445 0.15 12.76 -2.46
N GLU A 446 1.45 12.52 -2.20
CA GLU A 446 1.94 12.07 -0.90
C GLU A 446 2.77 13.17 -0.24
N VAL A 447 2.50 13.42 1.04
CA VAL A 447 3.16 14.47 1.84
C VAL A 447 3.79 13.85 3.07
N PHE A 448 5.05 14.22 3.33
CA PHE A 448 5.77 13.85 4.55
C PHE A 448 6.19 15.13 5.27
N ALA A 449 5.92 15.20 6.59
CA ALA A 449 6.22 16.36 7.42
C ALA A 449 7.16 15.95 8.57
N ASN A 450 8.34 16.55 8.64
CA ASN A 450 9.39 16.35 9.65
C ASN A 450 9.67 14.85 9.95
N ASP A 451 9.50 13.96 8.97
CA ASP A 451 9.61 12.49 9.13
C ASP A 451 8.68 11.91 10.22
N ARG A 452 7.75 12.69 10.78
CA ARG A 452 6.82 12.27 11.85
C ARG A 452 5.41 11.99 11.35
N GLN A 453 5.03 12.61 10.24
CA GLN A 453 3.70 12.44 9.66
C GLN A 453 3.80 12.20 8.17
N ALA A 454 2.93 11.31 7.67
CA ALA A 454 2.76 11.08 6.23
C ALA A 454 1.27 11.03 5.89
N ALA A 455 0.93 11.56 4.74
CA ALA A 455 -0.45 11.60 4.25
C ALA A 455 -0.48 11.32 2.75
N VAL A 456 -1.55 10.68 2.29
CA VAL A 456 -1.87 10.51 0.88
C VAL A 456 -3.22 11.14 0.60
N ALA A 457 -3.32 11.84 -0.51
CA ALA A 457 -4.57 12.48 -0.92
C ALA A 457 -4.73 12.45 -2.45
N TRP A 458 -5.97 12.44 -2.87
CA TRP A 458 -6.39 12.47 -4.26
C TRP A 458 -6.95 13.84 -4.61
N HIS A 459 -6.80 14.25 -5.86
CA HIS A 459 -7.42 15.48 -6.35
C HIS A 459 -7.78 15.35 -7.83
N GLU A 460 -8.56 16.31 -8.33
CA GLU A 460 -8.79 16.44 -9.75
C GLU A 460 -7.50 16.91 -10.45
N TYR A 461 -7.17 16.30 -11.57
CA TYR A 461 -5.99 16.61 -12.35
C TYR A 461 -6.38 17.32 -13.64
N ASP A 462 -5.80 18.52 -13.86
CA ASP A 462 -5.84 19.23 -15.14
C ASP A 462 -4.39 19.45 -15.61
N PRO A 463 -4.00 18.96 -16.81
CA PRO A 463 -2.65 19.13 -17.33
C PRO A 463 -2.26 20.59 -17.61
N LYS A 464 -3.19 21.57 -17.47
CA LYS A 464 -2.90 23.00 -17.59
C LYS A 464 -2.47 23.63 -16.27
N ASP A 465 -2.84 23.04 -15.14
CA ASP A 465 -2.60 23.57 -13.82
C ASP A 465 -1.40 22.83 -13.20
N LEU A 466 -0.19 23.30 -13.51
CA LEU A 466 1.06 22.65 -13.15
C LEU A 466 1.98 23.50 -12.23
N HIS A 467 1.51 24.70 -11.86
CA HIS A 467 2.32 25.65 -11.12
C HIS A 467 2.39 25.31 -9.61
N VAL A 468 3.35 25.93 -8.96
CA VAL A 468 3.54 25.83 -7.51
C VAL A 468 3.61 27.23 -6.92
N SER A 469 2.86 27.46 -5.85
CA SER A 469 2.87 28.73 -5.15
C SER A 469 2.92 28.55 -3.64
N LEU A 470 3.50 29.52 -2.94
CA LEU A 470 3.48 29.66 -1.49
C LEU A 470 2.47 30.74 -1.10
N PHE A 471 1.88 30.63 0.08
CA PHE A 471 1.04 31.69 0.62
C PHE A 471 1.28 31.88 2.11
N SER A 472 0.98 33.09 2.59
CA SER A 472 0.99 33.42 4.01
C SER A 472 -0.17 34.32 4.37
N LYS A 473 -0.69 34.18 5.58
CA LYS A 473 -1.76 35.02 6.15
C LYS A 473 -1.46 35.38 7.59
N GLY A 474 -1.64 36.66 7.94
CA GLY A 474 -1.48 37.17 9.28
C GLY A 474 -0.05 37.02 9.83
N GLY A 475 0.93 37.25 9.00
CA GLY A 475 2.35 37.23 9.27
C GLY A 475 3.20 36.86 8.03
N ASP A 476 4.44 37.35 7.98
CA ASP A 476 5.38 36.96 6.92
C ASP A 476 5.81 35.48 7.11
N LEU A 477 6.04 34.77 6.01
CA LEU A 477 6.58 33.42 6.01
C LEU A 477 7.98 33.42 5.42
N LYS A 478 8.92 32.88 6.15
CA LYS A 478 10.29 32.66 5.65
C LYS A 478 10.49 31.22 5.24
N VAL A 479 10.98 31.02 4.05
CA VAL A 479 11.30 29.71 3.48
C VAL A 479 12.78 29.66 3.17
N ASN A 480 13.52 28.88 3.96
CA ASN A 480 14.97 28.77 3.84
C ASN A 480 15.39 28.14 2.53
N LYS A 481 14.59 27.15 2.06
CA LYS A 481 14.94 26.35 0.90
C LYS A 481 13.71 25.74 0.26
N VAL A 482 13.67 25.74 -1.07
CA VAL A 482 12.82 24.91 -1.90
C VAL A 482 13.72 24.16 -2.89
N CYS A 483 13.71 22.83 -2.86
CA CYS A 483 14.25 22.01 -3.93
C CYS A 483 13.10 21.32 -4.67
N ALA A 484 13.19 21.30 -5.99
CA ALA A 484 12.26 20.64 -6.87
C ALA A 484 12.99 19.72 -7.85
N TRP A 485 12.45 18.54 -8.09
CA TRP A 485 12.95 17.57 -9.07
C TRP A 485 11.81 17.04 -9.90
N ASN A 486 12.01 16.90 -11.19
CA ASN A 486 11.16 16.05 -12.00
C ASN A 486 11.41 14.59 -11.65
N MET A 487 10.37 13.79 -11.62
CA MET A 487 10.46 12.36 -11.31
C MET A 487 10.35 11.54 -12.61
N LYS A 488 11.34 10.66 -12.82
CA LYS A 488 11.37 9.76 -13.98
C LYS A 488 10.33 8.66 -13.81
N SER A 489 9.80 8.20 -14.95
CA SER A 489 8.88 7.06 -14.95
C SER A 489 9.58 5.77 -14.53
N ILE A 490 8.86 4.98 -13.72
CA ILE A 490 9.23 3.59 -13.38
C ILE A 490 8.76 2.60 -14.46
N TYR A 491 7.95 3.05 -15.38
CA TYR A 491 7.42 2.24 -16.48
C TYR A 491 8.34 2.39 -17.69
N SER A 492 9.16 1.38 -17.93
CA SER A 492 10.07 1.38 -19.08
C SER A 492 9.31 1.13 -20.37
N THR A 493 9.49 1.99 -21.37
CA THR A 493 9.03 1.78 -22.74
C THR A 493 9.91 0.81 -23.52
N THR A 494 11.03 0.37 -22.97
CA THR A 494 11.93 -0.58 -23.62
C THR A 494 11.44 -2.00 -23.39
N ARG A 495 10.95 -2.65 -24.44
CA ARG A 495 10.83 -4.12 -24.50
C ARG A 495 12.19 -4.71 -24.10
N ASN A 496 12.27 -5.42 -22.98
CA ASN A 496 13.40 -6.29 -22.74
C ASN A 496 13.45 -7.31 -23.89
N LYS A 497 14.42 -7.15 -24.78
CA LYS A 497 14.75 -8.11 -25.82
C LYS A 497 15.36 -9.37 -25.22
#